data_2b8357e66664cd06761bc2babb1df5a5
#
_entry.id   2b8357e66664cd06761bc2babb1df5a5
#
_cell.length_a   1.000
_cell.length_b   1.000
_cell.length_c   1.000
_cell.angle_alpha   90.00
_cell.angle_beta   90.00
_cell.angle_gamma   90.00
#
_symmetry.space_group_name_H-M   'P 1'
#
loop_
_entity.id
_entity.type
_entity.pdbx_description
1 polymer ?
#
loop_
_entity_poly.entity_id
_entity_poly.type
_entity_poly.pdbx_seq_one_letter_code
_entity_poly.pdbx_strand_id
1 'polypeptide(L)'
;GYFFVVWNNSVYFVSIKEHHGKQRLEELANQIETKEIVYVSDAGMPVISDPGQILVEYAQQQGLSYDVLPGASAVTTAYAASGFEEGKFLFYAFLPHKGKERNKALSDAMNNGVNTVLYESPHRLERLLDEIVALDENRELFLAKEISKKYQSYFRGSAKKLKEEFNGENKKGG
;
A
#
# COMPACT_ATOMS: atom_id res chain seq x y z
N GLY A 1 11.43 4.29 -3.48
CA GLY A 1 12.39 3.39 -2.83
C GLY A 1 13.82 3.76 -3.16
N TYR A 2 14.74 3.43 -2.27
CA TYR A 2 16.17 3.71 -2.42
C TYR A 2 16.94 2.41 -2.39
N PHE A 3 17.97 2.30 -3.23
CA PHE A 3 18.95 1.23 -3.13
C PHE A 3 20.17 1.70 -2.36
N PHE A 4 20.71 0.79 -1.59
CA PHE A 4 22.00 0.92 -0.99
C PHE A 4 22.94 -0.07 -1.68
N VAL A 5 23.98 0.40 -2.30
CA VAL A 5 25.07 -0.44 -2.79
C VAL A 5 26.23 -0.29 -1.82
N VAL A 6 26.61 -1.36 -1.14
CA VAL A 6 27.76 -1.37 -0.24
C VAL A 6 28.98 -1.88 -0.98
N TRP A 7 30.04 -1.07 -1.07
CA TRP A 7 31.32 -1.48 -1.60
C TRP A 7 32.46 -0.88 -0.78
N ASN A 8 33.43 -1.68 -0.37
CA ASN A 8 34.60 -1.26 0.39
C ASN A 8 34.27 -0.32 1.55
N ASN A 9 33.28 -0.67 2.37
CA ASN A 9 32.73 0.15 3.46
C ASN A 9 32.12 1.49 3.04
N SER A 10 31.85 1.69 1.74
CA SER A 10 31.13 2.86 1.23
C SER A 10 29.73 2.46 0.78
N VAL A 11 28.73 3.27 1.16
CA VAL A 11 27.33 3.06 0.77
C VAL A 11 26.98 4.05 -0.33
N TYR A 12 26.51 3.53 -1.46
CA TYR A 12 26.00 4.35 -2.55
C TYR A 12 24.49 4.30 -2.60
N PHE A 13 23.85 5.45 -2.65
CA PHE A 13 22.40 5.58 -2.72
C PHE A 13 21.97 5.72 -4.18
N VAL A 14 21.07 4.84 -4.61
CA VAL A 14 20.48 4.89 -5.94
C VAL A 14 18.98 4.87 -5.82
N SER A 15 18.30 5.89 -6.37
CA SER A 15 16.83 5.94 -6.37
C SER A 15 16.28 5.15 -7.56
N ILE A 16 15.28 4.29 -7.30
CA ILE A 16 14.44 3.71 -8.35
C ILE A 16 13.04 4.31 -8.26
N LYS A 17 12.62 4.93 -9.37
CA LYS A 17 11.26 5.42 -9.56
C LYS A 17 10.53 4.49 -10.51
N GLU A 18 9.22 4.35 -10.30
CA GLU A 18 8.34 3.45 -11.05
C GLU A 18 8.46 3.58 -12.58
N HIS A 19 8.61 4.81 -13.08
CA HIS A 19 8.64 5.09 -14.51
C HIS A 19 9.99 4.83 -15.22
N HIS A 20 11.07 4.58 -14.48
CA HIS A 20 12.41 4.40 -15.04
C HIS A 20 13.09 3.11 -14.56
N GLY A 21 12.32 2.19 -13.95
CA GLY A 21 12.85 1.00 -13.31
C GLY A 21 13.65 0.10 -14.23
N LYS A 22 13.17 -0.16 -15.46
CA LYS A 22 13.85 -1.04 -16.42
C LYS A 22 15.19 -0.46 -16.90
N GLN A 23 15.19 0.80 -17.30
CA GLN A 23 16.43 1.47 -17.74
C GLN A 23 17.46 1.50 -16.60
N ARG A 24 17.00 1.80 -15.39
CA ARG A 24 17.88 1.84 -14.22
C ARG A 24 18.39 0.47 -13.82
N LEU A 25 17.59 -0.57 -14.04
CA LEU A 25 17.99 -1.95 -13.82
C LEU A 25 19.12 -2.36 -14.80
N GLU A 26 19.01 -2.02 -16.08
CA GLU A 26 20.05 -2.28 -17.09
C GLU A 26 21.36 -1.58 -16.73
N GLU A 27 21.30 -0.33 -16.26
CA GLU A 27 22.48 0.41 -15.79
C GLU A 27 23.15 -0.25 -14.57
N LEU A 28 22.36 -0.91 -13.73
CA LEU A 28 22.82 -1.54 -12.50
C LEU A 28 23.16 -3.03 -12.66
N ALA A 29 22.81 -3.66 -13.79
CA ALA A 29 22.92 -5.11 -13.98
C ALA A 29 24.29 -5.66 -13.60
N ASN A 30 25.38 -5.07 -14.13
CA ASN A 30 26.76 -5.48 -13.81
C ASN A 30 27.11 -5.32 -12.31
N GLN A 31 26.41 -4.44 -11.60
CA GLN A 31 26.64 -4.22 -10.17
C GLN A 31 25.82 -5.22 -9.34
N ILE A 32 24.60 -5.55 -9.78
CA ILE A 32 23.72 -6.51 -9.11
C ILE A 32 24.37 -7.90 -9.06
N GLU A 33 25.08 -8.29 -10.11
CA GLU A 33 25.73 -9.61 -10.20
C GLU A 33 27.02 -9.72 -9.36
N THR A 34 27.65 -8.60 -9.03
CA THR A 34 28.99 -8.57 -8.42
C THR A 34 29.03 -7.95 -7.02
N LYS A 35 27.93 -7.36 -6.56
CA LYS A 35 27.86 -6.61 -5.30
C LYS A 35 26.64 -7.02 -4.48
N GLU A 36 26.75 -6.84 -3.19
CA GLU A 36 25.60 -6.91 -2.31
C GLU A 36 24.74 -5.65 -2.47
N ILE A 37 23.46 -5.84 -2.78
CA ILE A 37 22.49 -4.77 -2.97
C ILE A 37 21.37 -4.89 -1.96
N VAL A 38 21.07 -3.79 -1.29
CA VAL A 38 19.95 -3.70 -0.36
C VAL A 38 18.91 -2.73 -0.94
N TYR A 39 17.68 -3.19 -1.09
CA TYR A 39 16.54 -2.36 -1.45
C TYR A 39 15.69 -2.03 -0.24
N VAL A 40 15.37 -0.76 -0.06
CA VAL A 40 14.50 -0.29 1.02
C VAL A 40 13.41 0.63 0.48
N SER A 41 12.23 0.58 1.10
CA SER A 41 11.16 1.55 0.88
C SER A 41 11.20 2.65 1.94
N ASP A 42 10.46 3.72 1.71
CA ASP A 42 10.37 4.83 2.67
C ASP A 42 9.72 4.41 3.99
N ALA A 43 8.77 3.46 3.93
CA ALA A 43 8.12 2.91 5.12
C ALA A 43 7.50 1.53 4.84
N GLY A 44 7.69 0.60 5.76
CA GLY A 44 7.09 -0.73 5.71
C GLY A 44 7.72 -1.68 4.69
N MET A 45 6.99 -2.73 4.36
CA MET A 45 7.42 -3.75 3.39
C MET A 45 7.61 -3.13 2.01
N PRO A 46 8.80 -3.27 1.40
CA PRO A 46 9.01 -2.87 0.01
C PRO A 46 8.17 -3.72 -0.95
N VAL A 47 7.99 -3.25 -2.17
CA VAL A 47 7.27 -3.93 -3.27
C VAL A 47 5.73 -3.98 -3.11
N ILE A 48 5.22 -3.99 -1.90
CA ILE A 48 3.76 -4.02 -1.67
C ILE A 48 3.18 -2.61 -1.85
N SER A 49 2.58 -2.35 -3.01
CA SER A 49 2.13 -1.02 -3.48
C SER A 49 3.27 0.01 -3.54
N ASP A 50 4.47 -0.46 -3.81
CA ASP A 50 5.71 0.30 -3.84
C ASP A 50 6.60 -0.22 -4.98
N PRO A 51 7.43 0.60 -5.63
CA PRO A 51 8.34 0.13 -6.67
C PRO A 51 9.36 -0.88 -6.11
N GLY A 52 9.94 -1.69 -6.99
CA GLY A 52 11.00 -2.65 -6.63
C GLY A 52 10.75 -4.08 -7.09
N GLN A 53 9.51 -4.41 -7.49
CA GLN A 53 9.20 -5.75 -8.00
C GLN A 53 10.13 -6.20 -9.13
N ILE A 54 10.54 -5.27 -9.96
CA ILE A 54 11.45 -5.51 -11.09
C ILE A 54 12.81 -6.08 -10.66
N LEU A 55 13.26 -5.78 -9.44
CA LEU A 55 14.50 -6.34 -8.90
C LEU A 55 14.37 -7.79 -8.50
N VAL A 56 13.26 -8.12 -7.85
CA VAL A 56 12.96 -9.49 -7.46
C VAL A 56 12.80 -10.35 -8.72
N GLU A 57 12.08 -9.83 -9.70
CA GLU A 57 11.90 -10.46 -11.00
C GLU A 57 13.25 -10.69 -11.71
N TYR A 58 14.11 -9.68 -11.75
CA TYR A 58 15.45 -9.79 -12.33
C TYR A 58 16.30 -10.83 -11.61
N ALA A 59 16.33 -10.80 -10.28
CA ALA A 59 17.08 -11.79 -9.50
C ALA A 59 16.62 -13.21 -9.81
N GLN A 60 15.30 -13.43 -9.90
CA GLN A 60 14.73 -14.73 -10.26
C GLN A 60 15.12 -15.16 -11.68
N GLN A 61 15.05 -14.26 -12.66
CA GLN A 61 15.41 -14.54 -14.06
C GLN A 61 16.90 -14.85 -14.23
N GLN A 62 17.77 -14.20 -13.45
CA GLN A 62 19.21 -14.42 -13.48
C GLN A 62 19.69 -15.54 -12.53
N GLY A 63 18.79 -16.16 -11.77
CA GLY A 63 19.16 -17.18 -10.79
C GLY A 63 20.00 -16.66 -9.64
N LEU A 64 19.90 -15.35 -9.33
CA LEU A 64 20.61 -14.72 -8.22
C LEU A 64 19.94 -15.03 -6.89
N SER A 65 20.73 -15.23 -5.86
CA SER A 65 20.22 -15.39 -4.49
C SER A 65 19.73 -14.04 -3.98
N TYR A 66 18.56 -14.03 -3.37
CA TYR A 66 18.01 -12.86 -2.68
C TYR A 66 17.23 -13.27 -1.43
N ASP A 67 17.03 -12.34 -0.52
CA ASP A 67 16.24 -12.51 0.70
C ASP A 67 15.30 -11.34 0.88
N VAL A 68 14.17 -11.59 1.56
CA VAL A 68 13.18 -10.57 1.90
C VAL A 68 13.00 -10.57 3.42
N LEU A 69 13.47 -9.53 4.06
CA LEU A 69 13.32 -9.38 5.51
C LEU A 69 11.86 -9.02 5.86
N PRO A 70 11.22 -9.71 6.80
CA PRO A 70 9.90 -9.35 7.27
C PRO A 70 9.89 -7.93 7.84
N GLY A 71 8.89 -7.16 7.47
CA GLY A 71 8.74 -5.76 7.89
C GLY A 71 7.31 -5.39 8.19
N ALA A 72 7.13 -4.17 8.70
CA ALA A 72 5.83 -3.61 8.98
C ALA A 72 4.97 -3.52 7.69
N SER A 73 3.68 -3.80 7.82
CA SER A 73 2.73 -3.69 6.72
C SER A 73 1.43 -3.06 7.21
N ALA A 74 1.07 -1.91 6.64
CA ALA A 74 -0.17 -1.22 6.99
C ALA A 74 -1.41 -2.08 6.70
N VAL A 75 -1.38 -2.89 5.65
CA VAL A 75 -2.48 -3.79 5.26
C VAL A 75 -2.79 -4.79 6.37
N THR A 76 -1.80 -5.57 6.76
CA THR A 76 -1.96 -6.61 7.78
C THR A 76 -2.21 -6.02 9.17
N THR A 77 -1.57 -4.88 9.48
CA THR A 77 -1.79 -4.16 10.74
C THR A 77 -3.22 -3.63 10.84
N ALA A 78 -3.73 -2.99 9.78
CA ALA A 78 -5.11 -2.50 9.75
C ALA A 78 -6.12 -3.65 9.85
N TYR A 79 -5.88 -4.74 9.12
CA TYR A 79 -6.76 -5.90 9.18
C TYR A 79 -6.77 -6.54 10.57
N ALA A 80 -5.62 -6.73 11.19
CA ALA A 80 -5.52 -7.24 12.56
C ALA A 80 -6.25 -6.35 13.59
N ALA A 81 -6.18 -5.02 13.41
CA ALA A 81 -6.84 -4.06 14.28
C ALA A 81 -8.36 -3.95 14.05
N SER A 82 -8.86 -4.42 12.89
CA SER A 82 -10.27 -4.25 12.51
C SER A 82 -11.26 -5.06 13.36
N GLY A 83 -10.82 -6.19 13.91
CA GLY A 83 -11.68 -7.14 14.60
C GLY A 83 -12.68 -7.85 13.68
N PHE A 84 -12.46 -7.90 12.37
CA PHE A 84 -13.21 -8.75 11.46
C PHE A 84 -12.81 -10.21 11.65
N GLU A 85 -13.80 -11.09 11.71
CA GLU A 85 -13.59 -12.48 12.14
C GLU A 85 -12.96 -13.39 11.08
N GLU A 86 -13.06 -13.03 9.80
CA GLU A 86 -12.54 -13.89 8.72
C GLU A 86 -11.03 -13.76 8.57
N GLY A 87 -10.33 -14.89 8.56
CA GLY A 87 -8.89 -14.96 8.28
C GLY A 87 -8.52 -14.70 6.82
N LYS A 88 -9.50 -14.44 5.95
CA LYS A 88 -9.32 -14.19 4.52
C LYS A 88 -9.67 -12.75 4.21
N PHE A 89 -8.81 -12.08 3.45
CA PHE A 89 -9.10 -10.75 2.93
C PHE A 89 -8.43 -10.55 1.57
N LEU A 90 -9.00 -9.67 0.77
CA LEU A 90 -8.42 -9.19 -0.47
C LEU A 90 -7.74 -7.83 -0.23
N PHE A 91 -6.47 -7.72 -0.56
CA PHE A 91 -5.82 -6.42 -0.66
C PHE A 91 -5.95 -5.89 -2.09
N TYR A 92 -6.74 -4.84 -2.25
CA TYR A 92 -7.02 -4.22 -3.55
C TYR A 92 -6.07 -3.08 -3.89
N ALA A 93 -5.31 -2.57 -2.90
CA ALA A 93 -4.49 -1.37 -3.00
C ALA A 93 -5.33 -0.10 -3.25
N PHE A 94 -4.96 0.71 -4.26
CA PHE A 94 -5.68 1.94 -4.58
C PHE A 94 -6.72 1.72 -5.68
N LEU A 95 -7.88 2.31 -5.49
CA LEU A 95 -8.88 2.39 -6.56
C LEU A 95 -8.42 3.34 -7.67
N PRO A 96 -8.85 3.12 -8.93
CA PRO A 96 -8.65 4.08 -9.99
C PRO A 96 -9.13 5.48 -9.60
N HIS A 97 -8.51 6.53 -10.16
CA HIS A 97 -8.79 7.90 -9.74
C HIS A 97 -10.21 8.37 -10.04
N LYS A 98 -10.81 7.94 -11.16
CA LYS A 98 -12.12 8.40 -11.62
C LYS A 98 -12.72 7.50 -12.70
N GLY A 99 -13.97 7.78 -13.05
CA GLY A 99 -14.65 7.20 -14.22
C GLY A 99 -15.24 5.83 -13.96
N LYS A 100 -15.62 5.17 -15.04
CA LYS A 100 -16.30 3.85 -15.02
C LYS A 100 -15.42 2.77 -14.38
N GLU A 101 -14.10 2.86 -14.56
CA GLU A 101 -13.15 1.93 -13.98
C GLU A 101 -13.16 1.99 -12.45
N ARG A 102 -13.20 3.21 -11.87
CA ARG A 102 -13.31 3.38 -10.40
C ARG A 102 -14.61 2.79 -9.87
N ASN A 103 -15.73 3.09 -10.52
CA ASN A 103 -17.03 2.59 -10.09
C ASN A 103 -17.09 1.06 -10.13
N LYS A 104 -16.55 0.47 -11.21
CA LYS A 104 -16.45 -0.99 -11.32
C LYS A 104 -15.55 -1.56 -10.23
N ALA A 105 -14.36 -1.02 -10.06
CA ALA A 105 -13.40 -1.48 -9.07
C ALA A 105 -13.95 -1.40 -7.64
N LEU A 106 -14.66 -0.33 -7.30
CA LEU A 106 -15.32 -0.21 -5.99
C LEU A 106 -16.44 -1.24 -5.83
N SER A 107 -17.28 -1.42 -6.86
CA SER A 107 -18.33 -2.43 -6.84
C SER A 107 -17.75 -3.84 -6.68
N ASP A 108 -16.68 -4.17 -7.40
CA ASP A 108 -16.00 -5.46 -7.30
C ASP A 108 -15.38 -5.63 -5.90
N ALA A 109 -14.76 -4.58 -5.35
CA ALA A 109 -14.20 -4.60 -4.00
C ALA A 109 -15.25 -4.82 -2.91
N MET A 110 -16.46 -4.31 -3.10
CA MET A 110 -17.56 -4.45 -2.14
C MET A 110 -18.31 -5.78 -2.25
N ASN A 111 -18.26 -6.47 -3.39
CA ASN A 111 -19.12 -7.62 -3.68
C ASN A 111 -18.36 -8.92 -3.97
N ASN A 112 -17.05 -9.00 -3.68
CA ASN A 112 -16.23 -10.18 -3.95
C ASN A 112 -16.39 -11.33 -2.93
N GLY A 113 -17.21 -11.15 -1.89
CA GLY A 113 -17.52 -12.16 -0.89
C GLY A 113 -16.48 -12.32 0.23
N VAL A 114 -15.44 -11.48 0.26
CA VAL A 114 -14.46 -11.44 1.35
C VAL A 114 -14.21 -10.01 1.81
N ASN A 115 -13.63 -9.84 3.00
CA ASN A 115 -13.22 -8.52 3.46
C ASN A 115 -12.17 -7.94 2.49
N THR A 116 -12.31 -6.66 2.15
CA THR A 116 -11.38 -6.00 1.22
C THR A 116 -10.68 -4.85 1.92
N VAL A 117 -9.36 -4.82 1.79
CA VAL A 117 -8.50 -3.73 2.30
C VAL A 117 -8.12 -2.82 1.14
N LEU A 118 -8.41 -1.54 1.28
CA LEU A 118 -8.08 -0.48 0.33
C LEU A 118 -7.10 0.50 0.95
N TYR A 119 -6.25 1.09 0.12
CA TYR A 119 -5.53 2.31 0.45
C TYR A 119 -6.28 3.50 -0.15
N GLU A 120 -6.41 4.56 0.63
CA GLU A 120 -6.94 5.81 0.11
C GLU A 120 -6.21 7.01 0.72
N SER A 121 -6.03 8.06 -0.08
CA SER A 121 -5.45 9.30 0.41
C SER A 121 -6.44 10.08 1.26
N PRO A 122 -5.97 10.84 2.28
CA PRO A 122 -6.86 11.65 3.11
C PRO A 122 -7.74 12.62 2.31
N HIS A 123 -7.21 13.16 1.20
CA HIS A 123 -7.94 14.08 0.33
C HIS A 123 -9.09 13.44 -0.47
N ARG A 124 -9.08 12.11 -0.61
CA ARG A 124 -10.11 11.35 -1.36
C ARG A 124 -11.00 10.50 -0.48
N LEU A 125 -10.71 10.44 0.82
CA LEU A 125 -11.46 9.62 1.76
C LEU A 125 -12.94 10.02 1.82
N GLU A 126 -13.24 11.32 1.88
CA GLU A 126 -14.63 11.84 1.91
C GLU A 126 -15.41 11.34 0.69
N ARG A 127 -14.82 11.48 -0.49
CA ARG A 127 -15.41 10.99 -1.73
C ARG A 127 -15.62 9.47 -1.71
N LEU A 128 -14.65 8.71 -1.21
CA LEU A 128 -14.78 7.25 -1.11
C LEU A 128 -15.94 6.87 -0.19
N LEU A 129 -16.09 7.55 0.95
CA LEU A 129 -17.22 7.33 1.86
C LEU A 129 -18.56 7.66 1.20
N ASP A 130 -18.63 8.75 0.42
CA ASP A 130 -19.84 9.10 -0.35
C ASP A 130 -20.21 8.00 -1.35
N GLU A 131 -19.20 7.50 -2.09
CA GLU A 131 -19.37 6.44 -3.07
C GLU A 131 -19.84 5.12 -2.41
N ILE A 132 -19.28 4.75 -1.25
CA ILE A 132 -19.69 3.55 -0.51
C ILE A 132 -21.10 3.70 0.04
N VAL A 133 -21.44 4.84 0.63
CA VAL A 133 -22.81 5.13 1.15
C VAL A 133 -23.85 5.03 0.04
N ALA A 134 -23.53 5.51 -1.17
CA ALA A 134 -24.42 5.42 -2.32
C ALA A 134 -24.70 3.98 -2.77
N LEU A 135 -23.75 3.07 -2.55
CA LEU A 135 -23.89 1.65 -2.86
C LEU A 135 -24.54 0.84 -1.72
N ASP A 136 -24.11 1.10 -0.48
CA ASP A 136 -24.57 0.41 0.71
C ASP A 136 -24.24 1.25 1.96
N GLU A 137 -25.21 2.03 2.44
CA GLU A 137 -25.03 2.90 3.61
C GLU A 137 -24.75 2.15 4.92
N ASN A 138 -25.17 0.88 4.98
CA ASN A 138 -25.03 0.03 6.16
C ASN A 138 -23.73 -0.82 6.11
N ARG A 139 -22.94 -0.73 5.04
CA ARG A 139 -21.68 -1.46 4.92
C ARG A 139 -20.81 -1.20 6.14
N GLU A 140 -20.43 -2.26 6.82
CA GLU A 140 -19.50 -2.15 7.94
C GLU A 140 -18.09 -1.86 7.42
N LEU A 141 -17.49 -0.82 7.96
CA LEU A 141 -16.15 -0.34 7.60
C LEU A 141 -15.26 -0.26 8.85
N PHE A 142 -13.99 -0.43 8.61
CA PHE A 142 -12.93 -0.09 9.56
C PHE A 142 -11.92 0.84 8.86
N LEU A 143 -11.66 1.98 9.47
CA LEU A 143 -10.67 2.95 8.99
C LEU A 143 -9.49 2.99 9.96
N ALA A 144 -8.28 2.84 9.41
CA ALA A 144 -7.05 3.03 10.14
C ALA A 144 -6.31 4.23 9.56
N LYS A 145 -6.07 5.24 10.37
CA LYS A 145 -5.40 6.48 9.99
C LYS A 145 -4.08 6.60 10.72
N GLU A 146 -3.03 7.03 10.00
CA GLU A 146 -1.71 7.35 10.56
C GLU A 146 -1.11 6.20 11.40
N ILE A 147 -1.22 4.95 10.89
CA ILE A 147 -0.73 3.75 11.57
C ILE A 147 0.74 3.92 11.94
N SER A 148 1.10 3.62 13.20
CA SER A 148 2.43 3.74 13.78
C SER A 148 2.96 5.18 13.90
N LYS A 149 2.11 6.19 13.69
CA LYS A 149 2.45 7.60 13.86
C LYS A 149 1.80 8.21 15.11
N LYS A 150 2.20 9.42 15.46
CA LYS A 150 1.73 10.15 16.65
C LYS A 150 0.20 10.30 16.73
N TYR A 151 -0.46 10.45 15.58
CA TYR A 151 -1.91 10.68 15.48
C TYR A 151 -2.66 9.45 14.96
N GLN A 152 -2.12 8.25 15.21
CA GLN A 152 -2.79 7.02 14.87
C GLN A 152 -4.20 6.98 15.45
N SER A 153 -5.17 6.61 14.63
CA SER A 153 -6.55 6.44 15.06
C SER A 153 -7.27 5.37 14.26
N TYR A 154 -8.25 4.75 14.90
CA TYR A 154 -9.08 3.69 14.35
C TYR A 154 -10.54 4.05 14.51
N PHE A 155 -11.33 3.82 13.47
CA PHE A 155 -12.76 4.08 13.44
C PHE A 155 -13.49 2.85 12.89
N ARG A 156 -14.56 2.42 13.54
CA ARG A 156 -15.38 1.29 13.10
C ARG A 156 -16.85 1.65 13.14
N GLY A 157 -17.58 1.29 12.09
CA GLY A 157 -19.02 1.50 12.01
C GLY A 157 -19.56 1.38 10.60
N SER A 158 -20.84 1.67 10.43
CA SER A 158 -21.45 1.74 9.10
C SER A 158 -20.84 2.86 8.26
N ALA A 159 -20.89 2.72 6.94
CA ALA A 159 -20.45 3.73 6.01
C ALA A 159 -21.11 5.09 6.27
N LYS A 160 -22.42 5.10 6.57
CA LYS A 160 -23.16 6.30 6.93
C LYS A 160 -22.61 6.98 8.18
N LYS A 161 -22.37 6.21 9.25
CA LYS A 161 -21.80 6.74 10.50
C LYS A 161 -20.43 7.35 10.27
N LEU A 162 -19.54 6.63 9.58
CA LEU A 162 -18.19 7.13 9.33
C LEU A 162 -18.18 8.36 8.43
N LYS A 163 -19.08 8.43 7.44
CA LYS A 163 -19.26 9.64 6.64
C LYS A 163 -19.64 10.85 7.49
N GLU A 164 -20.57 10.71 8.43
CA GLU A 164 -20.98 11.77 9.35
C GLU A 164 -19.82 12.21 10.26
N GLU A 165 -19.02 11.28 10.78
CA GLU A 165 -17.85 11.57 11.60
C GLU A 165 -16.76 12.31 10.83
N PHE A 166 -16.54 11.99 9.55
CA PHE A 166 -15.50 12.61 8.72
C PHE A 166 -15.94 13.91 8.03
N ASN A 167 -17.22 14.17 7.85
CA ASN A 167 -17.73 15.46 7.38
C ASN A 167 -17.71 16.55 8.47
N GLY A 168 -17.47 16.17 9.74
CA GLY A 168 -17.37 17.06 10.87
C GLY A 168 -15.93 17.58 11.13
N GLU A 169 -15.56 17.69 12.40
CA GLU A 169 -14.33 18.33 12.88
C GLU A 169 -13.01 17.61 12.55
N ASN A 170 -13.03 16.39 11.99
CA ASN A 170 -11.84 15.57 11.75
C ASN A 170 -11.03 15.96 10.48
N LYS A 171 -11.36 17.06 9.82
CA LYS A 171 -10.53 17.65 8.74
C LYS A 171 -9.23 18.27 9.25
N LYS A 172 -9.07 18.49 10.56
CA LYS A 172 -7.89 19.09 11.17
C LYS A 172 -6.93 17.98 11.62
N GLY A 173 -5.99 17.65 10.78
CA GLY A 173 -4.90 16.71 11.10
C GLY A 173 -4.49 15.87 9.91
N GLY A 174 -4.06 16.53 8.85
CA GLY A 174 -3.29 15.93 7.76
C GLY A 174 -1.89 16.46 7.87
#